data_02f450d2b54e588a9199189bd8c3a29a
#
_entry.id   02f450d2b54e588a9199189bd8c3a29a
#
_cell.length_a   1.000
_cell.length_b   1.000
_cell.length_c   1.000
_cell.angle_alpha   90.00
_cell.angle_beta   90.00
_cell.angle_gamma   90.00
#
_symmetry.space_group_name_H-M   'P 1'
#
loop_
_entity.id
_entity.type
_entity.pdbx_description
1 polymer ?
#
loop_
_entity_poly.entity_id
_entity_poly.type
_entity_poly.pdbx_seq_one_letter_code
_entity_poly.pdbx_strand_id
1 'polypeptide(L)'
;MKIIFFILLGIIYLVLANAIELMIIQQLFFIIGIALVGIGSVRYIKARYSEMQHLANMREASEAEITAIPHTQCTISQDVLHALLLNEQTNMLIVAQREALDDPLKVIEIPFNKIYEVAVVEDEATIRKAKNYLIGSSLLDEMEELEEEDTVSQLSLKLVVDHLAAPIVEYIFMENSDHPIERDTDEYEEALELCEQWFQKISVIIKRHELERVPIRQWQ
;
A
#
# COMPACT_ATOMS: atom_id res chain seq x y z
N MET A 1 -25.89 -12.13 6.85
CA MET A 1 -26.96 -13.13 6.66
C MET A 1 -28.36 -12.61 6.97
N LYS A 2 -28.63 -11.95 8.10
CA LYS A 2 -30.00 -11.49 8.46
C LYS A 2 -30.64 -10.49 7.48
N ILE A 3 -29.86 -9.62 6.85
CA ILE A 3 -30.37 -8.57 5.93
C ILE A 3 -30.85 -9.16 4.61
N ILE A 4 -30.07 -10.07 4.01
CA ILE A 4 -30.40 -10.76 2.77
C ILE A 4 -31.68 -11.61 2.95
N PHE A 5 -31.88 -12.17 4.13
CA PHE A 5 -33.09 -12.94 4.47
C PHE A 5 -34.36 -12.07 4.37
N PHE A 6 -34.36 -10.80 4.83
CA PHE A 6 -35.53 -9.93 4.71
C PHE A 6 -35.87 -9.60 3.25
N ILE A 7 -34.86 -9.35 2.42
CA ILE A 7 -35.05 -9.07 0.99
C ILE A 7 -35.63 -10.31 0.31
N LEU A 8 -35.04 -11.49 0.57
CA LEU A 8 -35.46 -12.74 -0.05
C LEU A 8 -36.89 -13.12 0.39
N LEU A 9 -37.21 -12.96 1.68
CA LEU A 9 -38.56 -13.17 2.20
C LEU A 9 -39.57 -12.21 1.56
N GLY A 10 -39.21 -10.94 1.41
CA GLY A 10 -40.06 -9.94 0.74
C GLY A 10 -40.34 -10.29 -0.72
N ILE A 11 -39.33 -10.79 -1.45
CA ILE A 11 -39.50 -11.27 -2.83
C ILE A 11 -40.46 -12.46 -2.87
N ILE A 12 -40.34 -13.42 -1.94
CA ILE A 12 -41.25 -14.57 -1.82
C ILE A 12 -42.69 -14.11 -1.63
N TYR A 13 -42.94 -13.11 -0.75
CA TYR A 13 -44.26 -12.54 -0.54
C TYR A 13 -44.83 -11.88 -1.79
N LEU A 14 -44.00 -11.18 -2.56
CA LEU A 14 -44.40 -10.57 -3.84
C LEU A 14 -44.78 -11.61 -4.90
N VAL A 15 -44.03 -12.72 -4.97
CA VAL A 15 -44.35 -13.84 -5.87
C VAL A 15 -45.63 -14.54 -5.46
N LEU A 16 -45.81 -14.81 -4.18
CA LEU A 16 -47.02 -15.39 -3.65
C LEU A 16 -48.26 -14.50 -3.85
N ALA A 17 -48.12 -13.18 -3.74
CA ALA A 17 -49.21 -12.25 -4.02
C ALA A 17 -49.78 -12.42 -5.44
N ASN A 18 -48.92 -12.71 -6.45
CA ASN A 18 -49.36 -12.94 -7.83
C ASN A 18 -50.10 -14.28 -8.05
N ALA A 19 -49.95 -15.23 -7.13
CA ALA A 19 -50.58 -16.53 -7.21
C ALA A 19 -51.95 -16.62 -6.49
N ILE A 20 -52.35 -15.54 -5.77
CA ILE A 20 -53.59 -15.52 -4.95
C ILE A 20 -54.68 -14.80 -5.73
N GLU A 21 -55.84 -15.47 -5.92
CA GLU A 21 -57.01 -14.93 -6.66
C GLU A 21 -57.85 -14.00 -5.78
N LEU A 22 -57.78 -14.08 -4.46
CA LEU A 22 -58.55 -13.25 -3.53
C LEU A 22 -57.93 -11.85 -3.41
N MET A 23 -58.58 -10.85 -3.98
CA MET A 23 -58.05 -9.46 -4.12
C MET A 23 -57.56 -8.86 -2.78
N ILE A 24 -58.24 -9.08 -1.68
CA ILE A 24 -57.88 -8.50 -0.39
C ILE A 24 -56.59 -9.16 0.15
N ILE A 25 -56.45 -10.46 0.03
CA ILE A 25 -55.30 -11.21 0.48
C ILE A 25 -54.08 -10.89 -0.43
N GLN A 26 -54.29 -10.78 -1.71
CA GLN A 26 -53.26 -10.36 -2.69
C GLN A 26 -52.68 -9.01 -2.32
N GLN A 27 -53.50 -7.99 -2.04
CA GLN A 27 -53.04 -6.67 -1.65
C GLN A 27 -52.22 -6.68 -0.37
N LEU A 28 -52.66 -7.48 0.63
CA LEU A 28 -51.99 -7.60 1.92
C LEU A 28 -50.56 -8.21 1.73
N PHE A 29 -50.44 -9.28 0.95
CA PHE A 29 -49.16 -9.92 0.66
C PHE A 29 -48.23 -8.97 -0.12
N PHE A 30 -48.78 -8.19 -1.04
CA PHE A 30 -48.03 -7.21 -1.82
C PHE A 30 -47.45 -6.10 -0.94
N ILE A 31 -48.28 -5.54 -0.03
CA ILE A 31 -47.83 -4.50 0.90
C ILE A 31 -46.72 -5.04 1.85
N ILE A 32 -46.94 -6.26 2.42
CA ILE A 32 -45.94 -6.90 3.28
C ILE A 32 -44.63 -7.15 2.49
N GLY A 33 -44.72 -7.64 1.29
CA GLY A 33 -43.56 -7.88 0.42
C GLY A 33 -42.74 -6.62 0.18
N ILE A 34 -43.41 -5.52 -0.22
CA ILE A 34 -42.76 -4.22 -0.43
C ILE A 34 -42.12 -3.70 0.88
N ALA A 35 -42.84 -3.79 2.00
CA ALA A 35 -42.33 -3.34 3.29
C ALA A 35 -41.06 -4.11 3.70
N LEU A 36 -41.05 -5.44 3.54
CA LEU A 36 -39.89 -6.28 3.85
C LEU A 36 -38.68 -5.98 2.95
N VAL A 37 -38.91 -5.84 1.65
CA VAL A 37 -37.85 -5.43 0.70
C VAL A 37 -37.30 -4.05 1.08
N GLY A 38 -38.19 -3.08 1.35
CA GLY A 38 -37.80 -1.71 1.74
C GLY A 38 -36.96 -1.69 3.02
N ILE A 39 -37.39 -2.37 4.07
CA ILE A 39 -36.66 -2.49 5.34
C ILE A 39 -35.30 -3.18 5.10
N GLY A 40 -35.28 -4.27 4.32
CA GLY A 40 -34.05 -5.00 3.99
C GLY A 40 -33.05 -4.13 3.25
N SER A 41 -33.52 -3.38 2.23
CA SER A 41 -32.68 -2.47 1.43
C SER A 41 -32.10 -1.32 2.25
N VAL A 42 -32.91 -0.67 3.09
CA VAL A 42 -32.45 0.42 3.97
C VAL A 42 -31.39 -0.10 4.95
N ARG A 43 -31.62 -1.27 5.55
CA ARG A 43 -30.63 -1.89 6.45
C ARG A 43 -29.35 -2.27 5.73
N TYR A 44 -29.45 -2.76 4.49
CA TYR A 44 -28.27 -3.09 3.68
C TYR A 44 -27.43 -1.86 3.38
N ILE A 45 -28.07 -0.79 2.88
CA ILE A 45 -27.40 0.47 2.58
C ILE A 45 -26.75 1.06 3.84
N LYS A 46 -27.47 1.08 4.96
CA LYS A 46 -26.94 1.59 6.22
C LYS A 46 -25.72 0.78 6.73
N ALA A 47 -25.78 -0.55 6.63
CA ALA A 47 -24.66 -1.41 7.03
C ALA A 47 -23.44 -1.15 6.14
N ARG A 48 -23.64 -1.04 4.81
CA ARG A 48 -22.57 -0.76 3.84
C ARG A 48 -21.96 0.61 4.06
N TYR A 49 -22.80 1.62 4.31
CA TYR A 49 -22.34 2.97 4.61
C TYR A 49 -21.52 3.04 5.91
N SER A 50 -21.97 2.33 6.95
CA SER A 50 -21.25 2.24 8.24
C SER A 50 -19.89 1.56 8.08
N GLU A 51 -19.79 0.51 7.24
CA GLU A 51 -18.55 -0.18 6.94
C GLU A 51 -17.57 0.73 6.19
N MET A 52 -18.06 1.45 5.16
CA MET A 52 -17.25 2.42 4.42
C MET A 52 -16.75 3.57 5.32
N GLN A 53 -17.60 4.10 6.21
CA GLN A 53 -17.20 5.13 7.17
C GLN A 53 -16.14 4.59 8.14
N HIS A 54 -16.29 3.35 8.60
CA HIS A 54 -15.30 2.74 9.51
C HIS A 54 -13.94 2.62 8.82
N LEU A 55 -13.90 2.15 7.57
CA LEU A 55 -12.66 2.07 6.78
C LEU A 55 -12.05 3.46 6.53
N ALA A 56 -12.87 4.45 6.21
CA ALA A 56 -12.40 5.83 6.03
C ALA A 56 -11.78 6.39 7.31
N ASN A 57 -12.43 6.20 8.46
CA ASN A 57 -11.89 6.64 9.75
C ASN A 57 -10.59 5.91 10.12
N MET A 58 -10.47 4.62 9.80
CA MET A 58 -9.24 3.86 10.02
C MET A 58 -8.09 4.37 9.14
N ARG A 59 -8.37 4.69 7.86
CA ARG A 59 -7.38 5.31 6.97
C ARG A 59 -6.91 6.66 7.48
N GLU A 60 -7.83 7.52 7.88
CA GLU A 60 -7.52 8.84 8.44
C GLU A 60 -6.67 8.72 9.72
N ALA A 61 -7.02 7.79 10.61
CA ALA A 61 -6.25 7.52 11.82
C ALA A 61 -4.84 7.00 11.50
N SER A 62 -4.72 6.11 10.51
CA SER A 62 -3.44 5.57 10.05
C SER A 62 -2.55 6.67 9.45
N GLU A 63 -3.11 7.52 8.60
CA GLU A 63 -2.40 8.65 8.00
C GLU A 63 -1.93 9.66 9.06
N ALA A 64 -2.78 9.94 10.05
CA ALA A 64 -2.44 10.80 11.17
C ALA A 64 -1.29 10.21 12.03
N GLU A 65 -1.28 8.89 12.26
CA GLU A 65 -0.21 8.18 12.97
C GLU A 65 1.11 8.28 12.22
N ILE A 66 1.12 8.04 10.91
CA ILE A 66 2.31 8.17 10.06
C ILE A 66 2.82 9.62 10.05
N THR A 67 1.92 10.57 9.86
CA THR A 67 2.27 12.01 9.79
C THR A 67 2.78 12.54 11.12
N ALA A 68 2.44 11.92 12.25
CA ALA A 68 2.97 12.28 13.57
C ALA A 68 4.46 11.93 13.75
N ILE A 69 5.02 11.04 12.90
CA ILE A 69 6.45 10.73 12.92
C ILE A 69 7.23 11.96 12.41
N PRO A 70 8.25 12.45 13.14
CA PRO A 70 9.01 13.61 12.71
C PRO A 70 9.71 13.38 11.36
N HIS A 71 9.37 14.20 10.37
CA HIS A 71 9.90 14.09 9.02
C HIS A 71 10.02 15.45 8.33
N THR A 72 10.84 15.52 7.30
CA THR A 72 10.94 16.68 6.39
C THR A 72 10.29 16.40 5.04
N GLN A 73 10.24 15.13 4.67
CA GLN A 73 9.59 14.63 3.45
C GLN A 73 8.91 13.31 3.76
N CYS A 74 7.73 13.10 3.16
CA CYS A 74 6.93 11.90 3.36
C CYS A 74 6.26 11.48 2.05
N THR A 75 6.20 10.19 1.82
CA THR A 75 5.33 9.57 0.82
C THR A 75 4.58 8.44 1.49
N ILE A 76 3.26 8.43 1.33
CA ILE A 76 2.36 7.42 1.90
C ILE A 76 1.71 6.69 0.71
N SER A 77 1.63 5.36 0.79
CA SER A 77 0.94 4.54 -0.21
C SER A 77 -0.57 4.85 -0.26
N GLN A 78 -1.22 4.58 -1.39
CA GLN A 78 -2.65 4.83 -1.56
C GLN A 78 -3.52 4.07 -0.55
N ASP A 79 -3.10 2.88 -0.14
CA ASP A 79 -3.78 2.05 0.87
C ASP A 79 -3.50 2.47 2.32
N VAL A 80 -2.55 3.41 2.52
CA VAL A 80 -2.09 3.91 3.84
C VAL A 80 -1.46 2.81 4.71
N LEU A 81 -0.99 1.73 4.08
CA LEU A 81 -0.31 0.63 4.78
C LEU A 81 1.20 0.82 4.84
N HIS A 82 1.77 1.59 3.90
CA HIS A 82 3.21 1.81 3.78
C HIS A 82 3.51 3.31 3.72
N ALA A 83 4.61 3.71 4.34
CA ALA A 83 5.11 5.07 4.21
C ALA A 83 6.64 5.10 4.21
N LEU A 84 7.18 5.99 3.39
CA LEU A 84 8.60 6.31 3.32
C LEU A 84 8.80 7.76 3.73
N LEU A 85 9.54 7.97 4.82
CA LEU A 85 9.76 9.28 5.41
C LEU A 85 11.26 9.57 5.48
N LEU A 86 11.62 10.83 5.32
CA LEU A 86 12.98 11.29 5.42
C LEU A 86 13.01 12.45 6.40
N ASN A 87 13.95 12.40 7.36
CA ASN A 87 14.21 13.47 8.30
C ASN A 87 15.66 13.95 8.12
N GLU A 88 15.80 15.09 7.45
CA GLU A 88 17.12 15.70 7.21
C GLU A 88 17.77 16.28 8.46
N GLN A 89 16.97 16.63 9.47
CA GLN A 89 17.48 17.22 10.72
C GLN A 89 18.16 16.16 11.59
N THR A 90 17.61 14.94 11.61
CA THR A 90 18.15 13.82 12.37
C THR A 90 18.98 12.87 11.52
N ASN A 91 19.08 13.09 10.21
CA ASN A 91 19.73 12.21 9.24
C ASN A 91 19.19 10.76 9.28
N MET A 92 17.87 10.64 9.30
CA MET A 92 17.16 9.36 9.37
C MET A 92 16.28 9.16 8.15
N LEU A 93 16.35 7.96 7.56
CA LEU A 93 15.34 7.41 6.68
C LEU A 93 14.44 6.50 7.50
N ILE A 94 13.15 6.64 7.34
CA ILE A 94 12.17 5.91 8.14
C ILE A 94 11.24 5.17 7.16
N VAL A 95 11.10 3.86 7.37
CA VAL A 95 10.13 3.02 6.64
C VAL A 95 9.09 2.58 7.64
N ALA A 96 7.86 2.96 7.42
CA ALA A 96 6.72 2.59 8.23
C ALA A 96 5.83 1.65 7.43
N GLN A 97 5.44 0.51 8.01
CA GLN A 97 4.63 -0.49 7.32
C GLN A 97 3.73 -1.26 8.28
N ARG A 98 2.57 -1.69 7.77
CA ARG A 98 1.62 -2.60 8.45
C ARG A 98 0.98 -3.54 7.41
N GLU A 99 0.50 -4.69 7.83
CA GLU A 99 -0.13 -5.67 6.94
C GLU A 99 -1.62 -5.34 6.70
N ALA A 100 -2.29 -4.77 7.71
CA ALA A 100 -3.67 -4.30 7.61
C ALA A 100 -3.87 -3.03 8.46
N LEU A 101 -4.94 -2.26 8.18
CA LEU A 101 -5.20 -0.98 8.85
C LEU A 101 -5.41 -1.09 10.37
N ASP A 102 -5.79 -2.27 10.87
CA ASP A 102 -5.98 -2.57 12.29
C ASP A 102 -4.71 -3.13 12.96
N ASP A 103 -3.66 -3.42 12.18
CA ASP A 103 -2.38 -3.88 12.71
C ASP A 103 -1.53 -2.71 13.24
N PRO A 104 -0.65 -2.99 14.21
CA PRO A 104 0.27 -1.99 14.71
C PRO A 104 1.28 -1.55 13.63
N LEU A 105 1.55 -0.24 13.57
CA LEU A 105 2.55 0.31 12.65
C LEU A 105 3.96 -0.16 13.06
N LYS A 106 4.64 -0.87 12.18
CA LYS A 106 6.05 -1.25 12.32
C LYS A 106 6.90 -0.11 11.72
N VAL A 107 7.76 0.49 12.51
CA VAL A 107 8.63 1.60 12.09
C VAL A 107 10.07 1.13 12.13
N ILE A 108 10.77 1.27 11.00
CA ILE A 108 12.19 0.97 10.85
C ILE A 108 12.92 2.29 10.63
N GLU A 109 13.74 2.69 11.59
CA GLU A 109 14.56 3.90 11.51
C GLU A 109 15.98 3.54 11.06
N ILE A 110 16.41 4.14 9.96
CA ILE A 110 17.68 3.84 9.29
C ILE A 110 18.52 5.13 9.25
N PRO A 111 19.61 5.22 10.01
CA PRO A 111 20.54 6.33 9.88
C PRO A 111 21.12 6.41 8.47
N PHE A 112 21.28 7.61 7.90
CA PHE A 112 21.78 7.80 6.54
C PHE A 112 23.13 7.11 6.28
N ASN A 113 24.01 7.11 7.25
CA ASN A 113 25.31 6.43 7.16
C ASN A 113 25.20 4.90 7.23
N LYS A 114 24.02 4.33 7.41
CA LYS A 114 23.76 2.90 7.45
C LYS A 114 23.05 2.38 6.19
N ILE A 115 22.86 3.24 5.19
CA ILE A 115 22.29 2.85 3.90
C ILE A 115 23.45 2.57 2.94
N TYR A 116 23.53 1.36 2.40
CA TYR A 116 24.66 0.93 1.58
C TYR A 116 24.33 0.91 0.09
N GLU A 117 23.10 0.56 -0.23
CA GLU A 117 22.68 0.35 -1.61
C GLU A 117 21.19 0.69 -1.74
N VAL A 118 20.81 1.18 -2.91
CA VAL A 118 19.41 1.42 -3.30
C VAL A 118 19.21 0.97 -4.73
N ALA A 119 18.09 0.30 -4.99
CA ALA A 119 17.71 -0.10 -6.34
C ALA A 119 16.21 0.15 -6.56
N VAL A 120 15.87 0.54 -7.78
CA VAL A 120 14.50 0.51 -8.29
C VAL A 120 14.29 -0.86 -8.91
N VAL A 121 13.25 -1.55 -8.48
CA VAL A 121 12.94 -2.93 -8.87
C VAL A 121 11.52 -2.98 -9.43
N GLU A 122 11.40 -3.58 -10.60
CA GLU A 122 10.16 -3.80 -11.33
C GLU A 122 10.01 -5.30 -11.56
N ASP A 123 8.94 -5.89 -11.09
CA ASP A 123 8.67 -7.34 -11.21
C ASP A 123 9.89 -8.23 -10.89
N GLU A 124 10.57 -7.93 -9.77
CA GLU A 124 11.80 -8.60 -9.31
C GLU A 124 13.09 -8.23 -10.09
N ALA A 125 12.99 -7.54 -11.23
CA ALA A 125 14.16 -7.11 -12.00
C ALA A 125 14.65 -5.72 -11.59
N THR A 126 15.96 -5.54 -11.51
CA THR A 126 16.57 -4.25 -11.16
C THR A 126 16.70 -3.36 -12.38
N ILE A 127 15.93 -2.26 -12.45
CA ILE A 127 16.01 -1.27 -13.53
C ILE A 127 17.01 -0.14 -13.25
N ARG A 128 17.23 0.23 -12.01
CA ARG A 128 18.24 1.23 -11.59
C ARG A 128 18.86 0.86 -10.25
N LYS A 129 20.16 1.19 -10.10
CA LYS A 129 20.91 0.86 -8.89
C LYS A 129 21.95 1.92 -8.55
N ALA A 130 22.06 2.25 -7.27
CA ALA A 130 23.16 3.02 -6.73
C ALA A 130 23.71 2.36 -5.46
N LYS A 131 25.03 2.19 -5.40
CA LYS A 131 25.71 1.56 -4.27
C LYS A 131 26.88 2.39 -3.78
N ASN A 132 27.26 2.14 -2.53
CA ASN A 132 28.52 2.59 -1.97
C ASN A 132 29.67 1.74 -2.56
N TYR A 133 30.60 2.40 -3.25
CA TYR A 133 31.73 1.74 -3.91
C TYR A 133 32.72 1.05 -2.96
N LEU A 134 32.64 1.33 -1.64
CA LEU A 134 33.46 0.68 -0.64
C LEU A 134 32.99 -0.74 -0.29
N ILE A 135 31.80 -1.13 -0.72
CA ILE A 135 31.23 -2.46 -0.57
C ILE A 135 31.55 -3.27 -1.83
N GLY A 136 32.34 -4.33 -1.69
CA GLY A 136 32.89 -5.09 -2.82
C GLY A 136 31.85 -5.81 -3.68
N SER A 137 30.85 -6.45 -3.08
CA SER A 137 29.74 -7.14 -3.76
C SER A 137 28.41 -6.47 -3.46
N SER A 138 27.51 -6.46 -4.44
CA SER A 138 26.13 -6.04 -4.23
C SER A 138 25.32 -7.21 -3.68
N LEU A 139 24.39 -6.91 -2.76
CA LEU A 139 23.41 -7.89 -2.30
C LEU A 139 22.17 -7.94 -3.22
N LEU A 140 22.07 -6.99 -4.17
CA LEU A 140 20.96 -6.90 -5.14
C LEU A 140 21.39 -7.34 -6.55
N ASP A 141 22.56 -7.94 -6.74
CA ASP A 141 23.06 -8.36 -8.07
C ASP A 141 22.45 -9.67 -8.58
N GLU A 142 21.74 -10.42 -7.75
CA GLU A 142 21.12 -11.71 -8.13
C GLU A 142 19.74 -11.55 -8.78
N MET A 143 19.33 -10.32 -9.06
CA MET A 143 18.03 -10.05 -9.66
C MET A 143 18.13 -10.17 -11.18
N GLU A 144 17.26 -10.98 -11.76
CA GLU A 144 17.24 -11.30 -13.18
C GLU A 144 17.09 -10.06 -14.08
N GLU A 145 17.62 -10.15 -15.30
CA GLU A 145 17.40 -9.13 -16.34
C GLU A 145 15.93 -9.17 -16.76
N LEU A 146 15.36 -7.98 -17.00
CA LEU A 146 13.97 -7.83 -17.45
C LEU A 146 13.70 -8.67 -18.70
N GLU A 147 12.75 -9.57 -18.64
CA GLU A 147 12.01 -9.97 -19.83
C GLU A 147 11.20 -8.74 -20.30
N GLU A 148 11.21 -8.44 -21.58
CA GLU A 148 10.49 -7.32 -22.18
C GLU A 148 8.96 -7.61 -22.15
N GLU A 149 8.37 -7.66 -20.97
CA GLU A 149 6.91 -7.66 -20.84
C GLU A 149 6.41 -6.20 -20.88
N ASP A 150 5.35 -5.97 -21.65
CA ASP A 150 4.73 -4.63 -21.78
C ASP A 150 3.93 -4.24 -20.50
N THR A 151 3.71 -5.18 -19.59
CA THR A 151 2.93 -4.99 -18.37
C THR A 151 3.77 -5.11 -17.12
N VAL A 152 3.36 -4.41 -16.05
CA VAL A 152 4.05 -4.36 -14.76
C VAL A 152 3.07 -4.67 -13.64
N SER A 153 3.48 -5.57 -12.75
CA SER A 153 2.72 -5.98 -11.57
C SER A 153 3.14 -5.23 -10.31
N GLN A 154 4.45 -4.96 -10.17
CA GLN A 154 4.99 -4.34 -8.96
C GLN A 154 6.13 -3.38 -9.29
N LEU A 155 6.13 -2.23 -8.63
CA LEU A 155 7.24 -1.27 -8.63
C LEU A 155 7.66 -0.98 -7.20
N SER A 156 8.92 -1.23 -6.88
CA SER A 156 9.45 -1.07 -5.52
C SER A 156 10.83 -0.42 -5.47
N LEU A 157 11.17 0.09 -4.29
CA LEU A 157 12.50 0.57 -3.95
C LEU A 157 13.10 -0.35 -2.89
N LYS A 158 14.18 -1.05 -3.23
CA LYS A 158 14.91 -1.91 -2.30
C LYS A 158 16.15 -1.21 -1.78
N LEU A 159 16.36 -1.31 -0.48
CA LEU A 159 17.46 -0.70 0.27
C LEU A 159 18.27 -1.78 0.96
N VAL A 160 19.59 -1.74 0.80
CA VAL A 160 20.50 -2.53 1.63
C VAL A 160 20.99 -1.67 2.79
N VAL A 161 20.77 -2.15 4.01
CA VAL A 161 21.02 -1.41 5.24
C VAL A 161 21.88 -2.21 6.23
N ASP A 162 22.58 -1.51 7.12
CA ASP A 162 23.34 -2.14 8.21
C ASP A 162 22.39 -2.59 9.36
N HIS A 163 21.57 -3.59 9.06
CA HIS A 163 20.66 -4.18 10.03
C HIS A 163 20.70 -5.72 9.89
N LEU A 164 21.32 -6.40 10.85
CA LEU A 164 21.60 -7.84 10.76
C LEU A 164 20.35 -8.72 10.64
N ALA A 165 19.23 -8.32 11.24
CA ALA A 165 17.99 -9.09 11.20
C ALA A 165 17.16 -8.83 9.92
N ALA A 166 17.30 -7.65 9.29
CA ALA A 166 16.61 -7.27 8.08
C ALA A 166 17.56 -6.41 7.22
N PRO A 167 18.52 -7.02 6.51
CA PRO A 167 19.51 -6.28 5.73
C PRO A 167 18.93 -5.64 4.47
N ILE A 168 17.78 -6.12 4.00
CA ILE A 168 17.05 -5.58 2.87
C ILE A 168 15.72 -5.03 3.39
N VAL A 169 15.46 -3.76 3.08
CA VAL A 169 14.19 -3.09 3.35
C VAL A 169 13.59 -2.69 2.02
N GLU A 170 12.32 -3.00 1.83
CA GLU A 170 11.59 -2.71 0.61
C GLU A 170 10.43 -1.75 0.87
N TYR A 171 10.25 -0.80 -0.04
CA TYR A 171 9.07 0.06 -0.10
C TYR A 171 8.39 -0.08 -1.46
N ILE A 172 7.12 -0.45 -1.46
CA ILE A 172 6.32 -0.69 -2.65
C ILE A 172 5.61 0.61 -3.03
N PHE A 173 5.85 1.12 -4.24
CA PHE A 173 5.18 2.28 -4.80
C PHE A 173 3.90 1.91 -5.53
N MET A 174 3.90 0.73 -6.17
CA MET A 174 2.77 0.20 -6.92
C MET A 174 2.74 -1.31 -6.80
N GLU A 175 1.56 -1.87 -6.54
CA GLU A 175 1.31 -3.31 -6.50
C GLU A 175 -0.05 -3.62 -7.13
N ASN A 176 -0.03 -4.29 -8.28
CA ASN A 176 -1.19 -4.66 -9.08
C ASN A 176 -1.08 -6.13 -9.53
N SER A 177 -0.74 -7.02 -8.59
CA SER A 177 -0.46 -8.45 -8.86
C SER A 177 -1.64 -9.18 -9.51
N ASP A 178 -2.90 -8.79 -9.19
CA ASP A 178 -4.09 -9.39 -9.76
C ASP A 178 -4.39 -8.90 -11.19
N HIS A 179 -3.98 -7.68 -11.52
CA HIS A 179 -4.23 -7.00 -12.80
C HIS A 179 -3.02 -6.15 -13.19
N PRO A 180 -1.96 -6.76 -13.78
CA PRO A 180 -0.80 -6.02 -14.27
C PRO A 180 -1.21 -4.87 -15.19
N ILE A 181 -0.57 -3.72 -15.06
CA ILE A 181 -0.86 -2.52 -15.85
C ILE A 181 0.19 -2.31 -16.94
N GLU A 182 -0.20 -1.68 -18.04
CA GLU A 182 0.72 -1.33 -19.13
C GLU A 182 1.62 -0.17 -18.71
N ARG A 183 2.88 -0.17 -19.19
CA ARG A 183 3.88 0.86 -18.85
C ARG A 183 3.56 2.26 -19.38
N ASP A 184 2.60 2.38 -20.30
CA ASP A 184 2.14 3.64 -20.86
C ASP A 184 0.95 4.26 -20.10
N THR A 185 0.58 3.68 -18.95
CA THR A 185 -0.50 4.20 -18.11
C THR A 185 -0.04 5.35 -17.23
N ASP A 186 -0.91 6.35 -17.02
CA ASP A 186 -0.64 7.48 -16.12
C ASP A 186 -0.30 6.99 -14.69
N GLU A 187 -0.94 5.89 -14.23
CA GLU A 187 -0.71 5.30 -12.91
C GLU A 187 0.72 4.78 -12.75
N TYR A 188 1.24 4.09 -13.77
CA TYR A 188 2.62 3.60 -13.76
C TYR A 188 3.61 4.76 -13.85
N GLU A 189 3.38 5.74 -14.75
CA GLU A 189 4.27 6.90 -14.90
C GLU A 189 4.39 7.71 -13.60
N GLU A 190 3.27 7.98 -12.92
CA GLU A 190 3.26 8.68 -11.62
C GLU A 190 4.01 7.90 -10.53
N ALA A 191 3.81 6.58 -10.45
CA ALA A 191 4.49 5.73 -9.48
C ALA A 191 6.01 5.67 -9.76
N LEU A 192 6.40 5.55 -11.04
CA LEU A 192 7.80 5.53 -11.46
C LEU A 192 8.49 6.87 -11.18
N GLU A 193 7.86 8.00 -11.50
CA GLU A 193 8.40 9.33 -11.23
C GLU A 193 8.68 9.50 -9.73
N LEU A 194 7.73 9.12 -8.88
CA LEU A 194 7.87 9.19 -7.43
C LEU A 194 8.99 8.26 -6.92
N CYS A 195 9.06 7.04 -7.43
CA CYS A 195 10.11 6.07 -7.11
C CYS A 195 11.49 6.61 -7.49
N GLU A 196 11.63 7.18 -8.70
CA GLU A 196 12.88 7.78 -9.17
C GLU A 196 13.30 8.99 -8.33
N GLN A 197 12.38 9.84 -7.91
CA GLN A 197 12.67 10.95 -7.02
C GLN A 197 13.27 10.46 -5.69
N TRP A 198 12.72 9.41 -5.11
CA TRP A 198 13.26 8.79 -3.91
C TRP A 198 14.60 8.11 -4.14
N PHE A 199 14.74 7.38 -5.24
CA PHE A 199 16.02 6.78 -5.64
C PHE A 199 17.13 7.83 -5.74
N GLN A 200 16.87 8.98 -6.40
CA GLN A 200 17.85 10.06 -6.53
C GLN A 200 18.24 10.64 -5.15
N LYS A 201 17.29 10.91 -4.27
CA LYS A 201 17.54 11.43 -2.92
C LYS A 201 18.41 10.48 -2.12
N ILE A 202 18.07 9.19 -2.10
CA ILE A 202 18.81 8.17 -1.35
C ILE A 202 20.19 7.93 -1.97
N SER A 203 20.32 7.97 -3.28
CA SER A 203 21.62 7.89 -3.97
C SER A 203 22.57 9.02 -3.56
N VAL A 204 22.05 10.24 -3.41
CA VAL A 204 22.82 11.37 -2.89
C VAL A 204 23.23 11.16 -1.43
N ILE A 205 22.33 10.63 -0.61
CA ILE A 205 22.62 10.29 0.80
C ILE A 205 23.74 9.26 0.88
N ILE A 206 23.67 8.18 0.09
CA ILE A 206 24.71 7.13 0.04
C ILE A 206 26.05 7.75 -0.32
N LYS A 207 26.11 8.57 -1.37
CA LYS A 207 27.36 9.23 -1.82
C LYS A 207 27.91 10.21 -0.77
N ARG A 208 27.05 10.97 -0.11
CA ARG A 208 27.46 11.94 0.93
C ARG A 208 28.15 11.25 2.09
N HIS A 209 27.62 10.11 2.51
CA HIS A 209 28.12 9.35 3.67
C HIS A 209 29.14 8.28 3.32
N GLU A 210 29.50 8.13 2.03
CA GLU A 210 30.47 7.16 1.56
C GLU A 210 31.84 7.35 2.25
N LEU A 211 32.31 8.59 2.34
CA LEU A 211 33.63 8.93 2.90
C LEU A 211 33.65 8.81 4.43
N GLU A 212 32.54 8.93 5.13
CA GLU A 212 32.46 8.81 6.59
C GLU A 212 32.77 7.39 7.09
N ARG A 213 32.65 6.40 6.22
CA ARG A 213 32.88 4.97 6.52
C ARG A 213 34.31 4.51 6.31
N VAL A 214 35.16 5.34 5.68
CA VAL A 214 36.59 5.01 5.48
C VAL A 214 37.30 5.24 6.80
N PRO A 215 37.80 4.17 7.47
CA PRO A 215 38.69 4.38 8.61
C PRO A 215 39.93 5.11 8.11
N ILE A 216 40.12 6.33 8.55
CA ILE A 216 41.39 7.05 8.30
C ILE A 216 42.47 6.25 9.03
N ARG A 217 43.16 5.38 8.33
CA ARG A 217 44.40 4.82 8.81
C ARG A 217 45.40 5.95 8.85
N GLN A 218 45.61 6.49 10.06
CA GLN A 218 46.77 7.34 10.28
C GLN A 218 47.99 6.48 9.95
N TRP A 219 48.66 6.78 8.85
CA TRP A 219 49.96 6.26 8.55
C TRP A 219 50.90 6.87 9.58
N GLN A 220 51.27 6.11 10.61
CA GLN A 220 52.42 6.37 11.47
C GLN A 220 53.68 5.86 10.81
#